data_20be2d802a157071dff7aeb297935187
#
_entry.id   20be2d802a157071dff7aeb297935187
#
_cell.length_a   1.000
_cell.length_b   1.000
_cell.length_c   1.000
_cell.angle_alpha   90.00
_cell.angle_beta   90.00
_cell.angle_gamma   90.00
#
_symmetry.space_group_name_H-M   'P 1'
#
loop_
_entity.id
_entity.type
_entity.pdbx_description
1 polymer ?
#
loop_
_entity_poly.entity_id
_entity_poly.type
_entity_poly.pdbx_seq_one_letter_code
_entity_poly.pdbx_strand_id
1 'polypeptide(L)'
;MSRDDTPPMSDQPEGIDTRSLEHFAASLVPSKIAGDVRARIWAQIRERVASQLPAGTATVRAEGAEWIALSPLVRFRRLRVDLEAGSQTILVRAEPGGFIPRHRHRQDEEFIVLEGECHIGSHHLRAGDAHFAAAGSWHDDITTQTGVLVLVRGEYQPNASP
;
A
#
# COMPACT_ATOMS: atom_id res chain seq x y z
N MET A 1 17.80 -23.27 -57.40
CA MET A 1 19.12 -22.87 -56.90
C MET A 1 19.06 -21.40 -56.53
N SER A 2 18.67 -21.13 -55.29
CA SER A 2 18.70 -19.77 -54.73
C SER A 2 19.70 -19.82 -53.58
N ARG A 3 20.70 -18.98 -53.64
CA ARG A 3 21.72 -18.85 -52.60
C ARG A 3 21.15 -17.93 -51.51
N ASP A 4 21.13 -18.46 -50.31
CA ASP A 4 20.83 -17.74 -49.06
C ASP A 4 22.12 -17.00 -48.66
N ASP A 5 22.14 -15.67 -48.85
CA ASP A 5 23.22 -14.77 -48.43
C ASP A 5 22.74 -14.00 -47.18
N THR A 6 22.70 -14.68 -46.03
CA THR A 6 22.55 -14.01 -44.74
C THR A 6 23.94 -13.72 -44.18
N PRO A 7 24.33 -12.44 -43.97
CA PRO A 7 25.62 -12.14 -43.33
C PRO A 7 25.57 -12.53 -41.84
N PRO A 8 26.69 -13.00 -41.28
CA PRO A 8 26.75 -13.34 -39.85
C PRO A 8 26.69 -12.08 -39.01
N MET A 9 25.69 -12.00 -38.15
CA MET A 9 25.65 -11.03 -37.06
C MET A 9 26.69 -11.42 -35.99
N SER A 10 27.85 -10.80 -36.05
CA SER A 10 28.81 -10.77 -34.94
C SER A 10 28.73 -9.41 -34.26
N ASP A 11 27.73 -9.23 -33.38
CA ASP A 11 27.69 -8.09 -32.46
C ASP A 11 27.85 -8.64 -31.05
N GLN A 12 29.07 -9.06 -30.73
CA GLN A 12 29.50 -9.21 -29.34
C GLN A 12 29.94 -7.82 -28.91
N PRO A 13 29.40 -7.28 -27.79
CA PRO A 13 29.93 -6.03 -27.27
C PRO A 13 31.41 -6.21 -26.98
N GLU A 14 32.23 -5.37 -27.60
CA GLU A 14 33.68 -5.34 -27.37
C GLU A 14 33.85 -5.10 -25.85
N GLY A 15 34.26 -6.14 -25.14
CA GLY A 15 34.56 -6.07 -23.73
C GLY A 15 35.66 -5.03 -23.51
N ILE A 16 35.47 -4.15 -22.53
CA ILE A 16 36.48 -3.19 -22.13
C ILE A 16 37.77 -3.98 -21.85
N ASP A 17 38.82 -3.71 -22.63
CA ASP A 17 40.08 -4.42 -22.51
C ASP A 17 40.68 -4.20 -21.10
N THR A 18 41.26 -5.26 -20.54
CA THR A 18 41.83 -5.26 -19.18
C THR A 18 42.85 -4.14 -19.00
N ARG A 19 43.58 -3.78 -20.05
CA ARG A 19 44.58 -2.72 -20.01
C ARG A 19 43.97 -1.34 -19.89
N SER A 20 42.82 -1.11 -20.50
CA SER A 20 42.04 0.11 -20.36
C SER A 20 41.45 0.23 -18.95
N LEU A 21 41.00 -0.87 -18.35
CA LEU A 21 40.57 -0.91 -16.96
C LEU A 21 41.67 -0.63 -15.96
N GLU A 22 42.87 -1.21 -16.18
CA GLU A 22 44.06 -0.95 -15.36
C GLU A 22 44.52 0.51 -15.45
N HIS A 23 44.50 1.09 -16.64
CA HIS A 23 44.82 2.50 -16.84
C HIS A 23 43.82 3.44 -16.18
N PHE A 24 42.55 3.12 -16.28
CA PHE A 24 41.47 3.86 -15.62
C PHE A 24 41.61 3.75 -14.09
N ALA A 25 41.83 2.55 -13.57
CA ALA A 25 42.04 2.31 -12.15
C ALA A 25 43.24 3.05 -11.58
N ALA A 26 44.36 3.09 -12.36
CA ALA A 26 45.57 3.83 -11.98
C ALA A 26 45.37 5.37 -12.00
N SER A 27 44.44 5.86 -12.83
CA SER A 27 44.09 7.30 -12.86
C SER A 27 43.20 7.76 -11.76
N LEU A 28 42.52 6.83 -11.04
CA LEU A 28 41.72 7.12 -9.86
C LEU A 28 42.64 7.36 -8.66
N VAL A 29 43.10 8.60 -8.51
CA VAL A 29 43.78 9.01 -7.27
C VAL A 29 42.73 8.93 -6.14
N PRO A 30 42.93 8.11 -5.10
CA PRO A 30 41.99 8.08 -4.00
C PRO A 30 41.98 9.46 -3.32
N SER A 31 41.00 10.27 -3.58
CA SER A 31 40.84 11.51 -2.81
C SER A 31 40.57 11.12 -1.35
N LYS A 32 41.44 11.59 -0.44
CA LYS A 32 41.20 11.42 0.99
C LYS A 32 39.97 12.23 1.37
N ILE A 33 38.82 11.56 1.35
CA ILE A 33 37.57 12.15 1.88
C ILE A 33 37.82 12.38 3.38
N ALA A 34 37.63 13.62 3.83
CA ALA A 34 37.75 13.96 5.25
C ALA A 34 36.84 13.05 6.09
N GLY A 35 37.32 12.64 7.27
CA GLY A 35 36.62 11.63 8.08
C GLY A 35 35.20 12.00 8.45
N ASP A 36 34.93 13.30 8.66
CA ASP A 36 33.59 13.83 8.92
C ASP A 36 32.64 13.76 7.70
N VAL A 37 33.17 14.01 6.51
CA VAL A 37 32.40 13.87 5.24
C VAL A 37 32.08 12.40 4.98
N ARG A 38 33.06 11.53 5.19
CA ARG A 38 32.86 10.09 5.07
C ARG A 38 31.82 9.57 6.07
N ALA A 39 31.87 10.03 7.32
CA ALA A 39 30.88 9.66 8.34
C ALA A 39 29.45 10.11 7.96
N ARG A 40 29.30 11.34 7.44
CA ARG A 40 28.01 11.85 6.95
C ARG A 40 27.47 11.05 5.77
N ILE A 41 28.31 10.73 4.79
CA ILE A 41 27.93 9.91 3.65
C ILE A 41 27.45 8.54 4.12
N TRP A 42 28.19 7.88 5.02
CA TRP A 42 27.79 6.59 5.59
C TRP A 42 26.50 6.67 6.41
N ALA A 43 26.27 7.74 7.14
CA ALA A 43 25.01 7.96 7.86
C ALA A 43 23.83 8.07 6.88
N GLN A 44 23.96 8.87 5.83
CA GLN A 44 22.94 9.01 4.80
C GLN A 44 22.67 7.70 4.03
N ILE A 45 23.73 6.94 3.70
CA ILE A 45 23.57 5.63 3.04
C ILE A 45 22.84 4.67 3.97
N ARG A 46 23.22 4.59 5.26
CA ARG A 46 22.54 3.71 6.23
C ARG A 46 21.08 4.09 6.41
N GLU A 47 20.76 5.37 6.52
CA GLU A 47 19.41 5.87 6.64
C GLU A 47 18.58 5.51 5.37
N ARG A 48 19.16 5.72 4.18
CA ARG A 48 18.50 5.37 2.91
C ARG A 48 18.28 3.85 2.78
N VAL A 49 19.25 3.03 3.16
CA VAL A 49 19.10 1.57 3.15
C VAL A 49 18.07 1.10 4.18
N ALA A 50 18.08 1.68 5.39
CA ALA A 50 17.10 1.37 6.43
C ALA A 50 15.68 1.82 6.07
N SER A 51 15.54 2.83 5.22
CA SER A 51 14.23 3.31 4.73
C SER A 51 13.71 2.57 3.50
N GLN A 52 14.54 1.74 2.85
CA GLN A 52 14.10 0.94 1.71
C GLN A 52 13.25 -0.23 2.18
N LEU A 53 12.05 -0.29 1.65
CA LEU A 53 11.18 -1.45 1.87
C LEU A 53 11.69 -2.65 1.07
N PRO A 54 11.55 -3.88 1.57
CA PRO A 54 11.84 -5.08 0.81
C PRO A 54 11.07 -5.09 -0.53
N ALA A 55 11.64 -5.68 -1.57
CA ALA A 55 11.00 -5.77 -2.87
C ALA A 55 9.60 -6.42 -2.75
N GLY A 56 8.61 -5.84 -3.41
CA GLY A 56 7.23 -6.32 -3.38
C GLY A 56 6.44 -5.94 -2.13
N THR A 57 7.01 -5.12 -1.23
CA THR A 57 6.29 -4.62 -0.05
C THR A 57 5.95 -3.14 -0.19
N ALA A 58 4.87 -2.72 0.50
CA ALA A 58 4.46 -1.33 0.60
C ALA A 58 4.04 -1.01 2.03
N THR A 59 4.36 0.20 2.49
CA THR A 59 3.91 0.69 3.80
C THR A 59 3.05 1.92 3.62
N VAL A 60 1.85 1.89 4.19
CA VAL A 60 0.96 3.04 4.27
C VAL A 60 1.09 3.65 5.65
N ARG A 61 1.63 4.88 5.72
CA ARG A 61 1.85 5.58 6.99
C ARG A 61 0.57 6.23 7.50
N ALA A 62 0.44 6.30 8.83
CA ALA A 62 -0.68 7.00 9.47
C ALA A 62 -0.57 8.51 9.35
N GLU A 63 0.67 9.04 9.40
CA GLU A 63 0.94 10.47 9.26
C GLU A 63 0.57 11.01 7.87
N GLY A 64 -0.06 12.18 7.82
CA GLY A 64 -0.44 12.84 6.58
C GLY A 64 -1.52 12.13 5.77
N ALA A 65 -2.13 11.10 6.31
CA ALA A 65 -3.14 10.36 5.59
C ALA A 65 -4.49 11.07 5.61
N GLU A 66 -5.06 11.21 4.44
CA GLU A 66 -6.36 11.86 4.25
C GLU A 66 -7.51 10.93 4.69
N TRP A 67 -8.45 11.49 5.44
CA TRP A 67 -9.72 10.90 5.77
C TRP A 67 -10.82 11.53 4.92
N ILE A 68 -11.56 10.70 4.21
CA ILE A 68 -12.65 11.11 3.31
C ILE A 68 -13.96 10.96 4.08
N ALA A 69 -14.76 12.02 4.15
CA ALA A 69 -16.06 11.98 4.79
C ALA A 69 -17.05 11.13 3.96
N LEU A 70 -17.78 10.23 4.60
CA LEU A 70 -18.96 9.55 4.07
C LEU A 70 -20.24 10.23 4.55
N SER A 71 -20.19 10.79 5.76
CA SER A 71 -21.25 11.58 6.38
C SER A 71 -20.61 12.48 7.44
N PRO A 72 -21.35 13.36 8.10
CA PRO A 72 -20.79 14.22 9.16
C PRO A 72 -20.12 13.46 10.31
N LEU A 73 -20.57 12.23 10.59
CA LEU A 73 -20.06 11.40 11.69
C LEU A 73 -19.30 10.16 11.24
N VAL A 74 -19.19 9.91 9.93
CA VAL A 74 -18.49 8.74 9.39
C VAL A 74 -17.49 9.16 8.33
N ARG A 75 -16.26 8.69 8.50
CA ARG A 75 -15.16 8.94 7.54
C ARG A 75 -14.38 7.66 7.29
N PHE A 76 -13.78 7.56 6.13
CA PHE A 76 -12.93 6.42 5.80
C PHE A 76 -11.57 6.88 5.27
N ARG A 77 -10.62 5.97 5.33
CA ARG A 77 -9.27 6.14 4.80
C ARG A 77 -8.88 4.90 4.02
N ARG A 78 -8.43 5.09 2.78
CA ARG A 78 -7.95 3.99 1.95
C ARG A 78 -6.55 3.56 2.38
N LEU A 79 -6.36 2.27 2.61
CA LEU A 79 -5.07 1.64 2.86
C LEU A 79 -4.52 0.99 1.60
N ARG A 80 -5.38 0.32 0.82
CA ARG A 80 -5.01 -0.37 -0.42
C ARG A 80 -6.19 -0.40 -1.38
N VAL A 81 -5.88 -0.30 -2.66
CA VAL A 81 -6.82 -0.58 -3.77
C VAL A 81 -6.19 -1.65 -4.65
N ASP A 82 -6.97 -2.63 -5.02
CA ASP A 82 -6.65 -3.65 -5.99
C ASP A 82 -7.63 -3.51 -7.15
N LEU A 83 -7.19 -2.85 -8.21
CA LEU A 83 -8.04 -2.55 -9.37
C LEU A 83 -8.34 -3.81 -10.19
N GLU A 84 -7.44 -4.79 -10.20
CA GLU A 84 -7.63 -6.05 -10.91
C GLU A 84 -8.71 -6.90 -10.22
N ALA A 85 -8.64 -7.01 -8.89
CA ALA A 85 -9.65 -7.70 -8.09
C ALA A 85 -10.93 -6.86 -7.87
N GLY A 86 -10.91 -5.56 -8.20
CA GLY A 86 -12.01 -4.63 -7.90
C GLY A 86 -12.27 -4.46 -6.40
N SER A 87 -11.26 -4.65 -5.57
CA SER A 87 -11.36 -4.64 -4.11
C SER A 87 -10.52 -3.54 -3.46
N GLN A 88 -10.85 -3.19 -2.23
CA GLN A 88 -10.10 -2.25 -1.42
C GLN A 88 -10.02 -2.70 0.04
N THR A 89 -9.00 -2.18 0.72
CA THR A 89 -8.90 -2.25 2.19
C THR A 89 -8.93 -0.82 2.73
N ILE A 90 -9.84 -0.56 3.65
CA ILE A 90 -10.07 0.76 4.24
C ILE A 90 -10.14 0.68 5.76
N LEU A 91 -9.84 1.79 6.41
CA LEU A 91 -10.27 2.04 7.78
C LEU A 91 -11.54 2.90 7.71
N VAL A 92 -12.53 2.57 8.51
CA VAL A 92 -13.74 3.39 8.70
C VAL A 92 -13.79 3.80 10.16
N ARG A 93 -13.93 5.09 10.41
CA ARG A 93 -14.15 5.65 11.74
C ARG A 93 -15.52 6.28 11.78
N ALA A 94 -16.31 5.83 12.71
CA ALA A 94 -17.58 6.49 13.07
C ALA A 94 -17.47 7.11 14.45
N GLU A 95 -17.87 8.37 14.56
CA GLU A 95 -17.98 9.08 15.82
C GLU A 95 -19.25 8.61 16.60
N PRO A 96 -19.38 8.91 17.89
CA PRO A 96 -20.61 8.64 18.62
C PRO A 96 -21.87 9.15 17.90
N GLY A 97 -22.85 8.27 17.69
CA GLY A 97 -24.05 8.55 16.89
C GLY A 97 -23.87 8.28 15.40
N GLY A 98 -22.71 7.80 14.99
CA GLY A 98 -22.43 7.43 13.59
C GLY A 98 -23.36 6.33 13.10
N PHE A 99 -23.74 6.45 11.82
CA PHE A 99 -24.71 5.57 11.18
C PHE A 99 -24.29 5.28 9.73
N ILE A 100 -24.35 4.00 9.34
CA ILE A 100 -24.21 3.55 7.95
C ILE A 100 -25.48 2.78 7.63
N PRO A 101 -26.25 3.18 6.60
CA PRO A 101 -27.51 2.55 6.27
C PRO A 101 -27.33 1.14 5.74
N ARG A 102 -28.37 0.35 5.84
CA ARG A 102 -28.49 -0.97 5.24
C ARG A 102 -28.10 -0.93 3.77
N HIS A 103 -27.25 -1.86 3.36
CA HIS A 103 -26.76 -1.92 1.98
C HIS A 103 -26.50 -3.36 1.54
N ARG A 104 -26.32 -3.53 0.23
CA ARG A 104 -26.05 -4.82 -0.38
C ARG A 104 -24.59 -4.91 -0.82
N HIS A 105 -23.96 -6.07 -0.57
CA HIS A 105 -22.61 -6.37 -1.01
C HIS A 105 -22.62 -6.94 -2.43
N ARG A 106 -21.74 -6.45 -3.30
CA ARG A 106 -21.49 -7.04 -4.63
C ARG A 106 -20.34 -8.03 -4.61
N GLN A 107 -19.46 -7.90 -3.62
CA GLN A 107 -18.33 -8.80 -3.33
C GLN A 107 -18.38 -9.20 -1.86
N ASP A 108 -17.60 -10.20 -1.51
CA ASP A 108 -17.40 -10.57 -0.10
C ASP A 108 -16.80 -9.39 0.67
N GLU A 109 -17.27 -9.20 1.90
CA GLU A 109 -16.75 -8.19 2.81
C GLU A 109 -16.26 -8.81 4.12
N GLU A 110 -15.09 -8.38 4.55
CA GLU A 110 -14.52 -8.63 5.85
C GLU A 110 -14.58 -7.34 6.67
N PHE A 111 -15.20 -7.38 7.83
CA PHE A 111 -15.37 -6.25 8.73
C PHE A 111 -14.81 -6.61 10.09
N ILE A 112 -13.77 -5.91 10.55
CA ILE A 112 -13.05 -6.22 11.80
C ILE A 112 -13.05 -4.98 12.68
N VAL A 113 -13.59 -5.10 13.90
CA VAL A 113 -13.60 -4.01 14.87
C VAL A 113 -12.21 -3.89 15.50
N LEU A 114 -11.58 -2.73 15.36
CA LEU A 114 -10.25 -2.43 15.91
C LEU A 114 -10.34 -1.69 17.24
N GLU A 115 -11.28 -0.73 17.34
CA GLU A 115 -11.50 0.11 18.53
C GLU A 115 -12.99 0.36 18.71
N GLY A 116 -13.43 0.50 19.96
CA GLY A 116 -14.82 0.82 20.29
C GLY A 116 -15.79 -0.33 20.05
N GLU A 117 -17.02 0.02 19.71
CA GLU A 117 -18.10 -0.95 19.50
C GLU A 117 -19.15 -0.43 18.51
N CYS A 118 -19.85 -1.36 17.87
CA CYS A 118 -20.96 -1.05 16.98
C CYS A 118 -22.03 -2.15 17.01
N HIS A 119 -23.19 -1.83 16.47
CA HIS A 119 -24.24 -2.80 16.19
C HIS A 119 -24.42 -2.93 14.67
N ILE A 120 -24.60 -4.15 14.21
CA ILE A 120 -25.05 -4.49 12.86
C ILE A 120 -26.42 -5.13 13.03
N GLY A 121 -27.50 -4.35 12.81
CA GLY A 121 -28.85 -4.77 13.20
C GLY A 121 -28.89 -5.09 14.70
N SER A 122 -29.19 -6.34 15.04
CA SER A 122 -29.22 -6.81 16.44
C SER A 122 -27.89 -7.34 16.97
N HIS A 123 -26.85 -7.43 16.14
CA HIS A 123 -25.56 -7.99 16.54
C HIS A 123 -24.67 -6.89 17.12
N HIS A 124 -24.25 -7.06 18.36
CA HIS A 124 -23.30 -6.18 19.03
C HIS A 124 -21.87 -6.69 18.83
N LEU A 125 -21.01 -5.87 18.24
CA LEU A 125 -19.60 -6.16 17.97
C LEU A 125 -18.71 -5.20 18.75
N ARG A 126 -17.60 -5.71 19.27
CA ARG A 126 -16.58 -5.00 20.04
C ARG A 126 -15.21 -5.19 19.43
N ALA A 127 -14.24 -4.42 19.89
CA ALA A 127 -12.85 -4.57 19.46
C ALA A 127 -12.37 -6.02 19.57
N GLY A 128 -11.87 -6.55 18.44
CA GLY A 128 -11.47 -7.93 18.25
C GLY A 128 -12.52 -8.82 17.57
N ASP A 129 -13.78 -8.39 17.49
CA ASP A 129 -14.81 -9.13 16.76
C ASP A 129 -14.69 -8.90 15.25
N ALA A 130 -15.10 -9.91 14.48
CA ALA A 130 -15.16 -9.86 13.03
C ALA A 130 -16.54 -10.26 12.52
N HIS A 131 -16.99 -9.61 11.46
CA HIS A 131 -18.20 -9.93 10.72
C HIS A 131 -17.85 -10.13 9.24
N PHE A 132 -18.49 -11.12 8.63
CA PHE A 132 -18.27 -11.47 7.23
C PHE A 132 -19.59 -11.46 6.48
N ALA A 133 -19.61 -10.76 5.35
CA ALA A 133 -20.76 -10.70 4.47
C ALA A 133 -20.40 -11.28 3.10
N ALA A 134 -21.13 -12.29 2.66
CA ALA A 134 -20.93 -12.88 1.33
C ALA A 134 -21.45 -11.95 0.22
N ALA A 135 -20.88 -12.07 -0.97
CA ALA A 135 -21.40 -11.40 -2.16
C ALA A 135 -22.89 -11.68 -2.36
N GLY A 136 -23.65 -10.62 -2.61
CA GLY A 136 -25.12 -10.69 -2.78
C GLY A 136 -25.91 -10.60 -1.47
N SER A 137 -25.28 -10.71 -0.31
CA SER A 137 -25.94 -10.54 0.99
C SER A 137 -26.32 -9.08 1.27
N TRP A 138 -27.17 -8.88 2.27
CA TRP A 138 -27.52 -7.57 2.79
C TRP A 138 -26.86 -7.37 4.15
N HIS A 139 -26.29 -6.22 4.34
CA HIS A 139 -25.84 -5.74 5.62
C HIS A 139 -26.94 -4.90 6.24
N ASP A 140 -27.27 -5.15 7.51
CA ASP A 140 -28.20 -4.30 8.23
C ASP A 140 -27.55 -2.97 8.63
N ASP A 141 -28.33 -2.05 9.15
CA ASP A 141 -27.84 -0.76 9.62
C ASP A 141 -26.69 -0.95 10.62
N ILE A 142 -25.61 -0.19 10.42
CA ILE A 142 -24.50 -0.14 11.36
C ILE A 142 -24.63 1.13 12.18
N THR A 143 -24.65 0.97 13.48
CA THR A 143 -24.76 2.08 14.44
C THR A 143 -23.70 1.98 15.51
N THR A 144 -23.25 3.12 16.03
CA THR A 144 -22.40 3.17 17.23
C THR A 144 -22.86 4.30 18.14
N GLN A 145 -22.88 4.05 19.44
CA GLN A 145 -23.19 5.05 20.46
C GLN A 145 -21.94 5.67 21.07
N THR A 146 -20.85 4.95 21.06
CA THR A 146 -19.59 5.33 21.73
C THR A 146 -18.47 5.66 20.75
N GLY A 147 -18.68 5.37 19.44
CA GLY A 147 -17.68 5.46 18.42
C GLY A 147 -17.02 4.12 18.12
N VAL A 148 -16.57 3.94 16.87
CA VAL A 148 -15.92 2.71 16.41
C VAL A 148 -14.86 3.00 15.37
N LEU A 149 -13.77 2.23 15.37
CA LEU A 149 -12.82 2.12 14.28
C LEU A 149 -12.84 0.69 13.77
N VAL A 150 -13.04 0.52 12.48
CA VAL A 150 -13.08 -0.79 11.83
C VAL A 150 -12.13 -0.85 10.64
N LEU A 151 -11.59 -2.04 10.41
CA LEU A 151 -10.94 -2.40 9.15
C LEU A 151 -11.97 -3.10 8.27
N VAL A 152 -12.13 -2.61 7.05
CA VAL A 152 -13.01 -3.22 6.05
C VAL A 152 -12.22 -3.59 4.82
N ARG A 153 -12.38 -4.82 4.36
CA ARG A 153 -11.93 -5.28 3.05
C ARG A 153 -13.14 -5.72 2.25
N GLY A 154 -13.35 -5.09 1.11
CA GLY A 154 -14.54 -5.36 0.29
C GLY A 154 -14.43 -4.68 -1.07
N GLU A 155 -15.58 -4.44 -1.70
CA GLU A 155 -15.69 -3.85 -3.02
C GLU A 155 -15.01 -2.47 -3.10
N TYR A 156 -14.26 -2.24 -4.19
CA TYR A 156 -13.73 -0.93 -4.50
C TYR A 156 -14.82 -0.03 -5.05
N GLN A 157 -15.06 1.09 -4.38
CA GLN A 157 -15.99 2.12 -4.81
C GLN A 157 -15.21 3.40 -5.14
N PRO A 158 -14.97 3.70 -6.45
CA PRO A 158 -14.17 4.85 -6.85
C PRO A 158 -14.84 6.18 -6.46
N ASN A 159 -16.16 6.21 -6.42
CA ASN A 159 -16.98 7.40 -6.20
C ASN A 159 -17.75 7.34 -4.86
N ALA A 160 -17.17 6.75 -3.82
CA ALA A 160 -17.66 6.99 -2.47
C ALA A 160 -17.38 8.46 -2.13
N SER A 161 -18.14 9.33 -2.74
CA SER A 161 -18.32 10.74 -2.36
C SER A 161 -19.64 10.86 -1.63
N PRO A 162 -19.72 11.81 -0.68
CA PRO A 162 -20.92 12.07 0.07
C PRO A 162 -22.11 12.43 -0.82
#